data_dea12cc0cc3f72abd2c42ff12a8db485
#
_entry.id   dea12cc0cc3f72abd2c42ff12a8db485
#
_cell.length_a   1.000
_cell.length_b   1.000
_cell.length_c   1.000
_cell.angle_alpha   90.00
_cell.angle_beta   90.00
_cell.angle_gamma   90.00
#
_symmetry.space_group_name_H-M   'P 1'
#
loop_
_entity.id
_entity.type
_entity.pdbx_description
1 polymer ?
#
loop_
_entity_poly.entity_id
_entity_poly.type
_entity_poly.pdbx_seq_one_letter_code
_entity_poly.pdbx_strand_id
1 'polypeptide(L)'
;LFIENIVKMKEMKYEDDEDKLKPAKYKKVKIFKSGWDNIVLPKPPTPDSKEAKAQMMKTVSEVNDVTDQEKQEYINTDKDASYYIKEYLDDHDLEYKEDMIEFIEDQCVPVVRHYKNLFNYPRPYQLAEKYKVQLNRFKTGTASTPSYPSGHTVQPYVVANFYGKKYPAHKKNLRIMADKCAYG
;
A
#
# COMPACT_ATOMS: atom_id res chain seq x y z
N LEU A 1 19.85 3.39 21.75
CA LEU A 1 19.74 2.85 20.36
C LEU A 1 18.29 2.77 19.88
N PHE A 2 17.34 2.21 20.65
CA PHE A 2 15.95 2.04 20.21
C PHE A 2 15.18 3.37 20.16
N ILE A 3 15.43 4.24 21.16
CA ILE A 3 14.81 5.56 21.26
C ILE A 3 15.39 6.53 20.21
N GLU A 4 16.69 6.44 19.90
CA GLU A 4 17.35 7.25 18.87
C GLU A 4 16.84 6.93 17.46
N ASN A 5 16.57 5.65 17.17
CA ASN A 5 16.00 5.24 15.87
C ASN A 5 14.56 5.72 15.70
N ILE A 6 13.75 5.73 16.79
CA ILE A 6 12.39 6.27 16.76
C ILE A 6 12.41 7.79 16.55
N VAL A 7 13.36 8.51 17.17
CA VAL A 7 13.52 9.95 17.01
C VAL A 7 13.94 10.29 15.59
N LYS A 8 14.94 9.58 15.00
CA LYS A 8 15.35 9.77 13.61
C LYS A 8 14.25 9.49 12.59
N MET A 9 13.38 8.50 12.84
CA MET A 9 12.22 8.23 11.98
C MET A 9 11.14 9.33 12.07
N LYS A 10 11.01 10.02 13.22
CA LYS A 10 10.09 11.16 13.39
C LYS A 10 10.53 12.43 12.67
N GLU A 11 11.79 12.55 12.31
CA GLU A 11 12.34 13.70 11.59
C GLU A 11 12.12 13.63 10.08
N MET A 12 11.72 12.48 9.52
CA MET A 12 11.37 12.37 8.11
C MET A 12 10.04 13.07 7.84
N LYS A 13 10.12 14.19 7.11
CA LYS A 13 8.94 14.92 6.63
C LYS A 13 8.40 14.23 5.39
N TYR A 14 7.09 14.02 5.34
CA TYR A 14 6.38 13.57 4.14
C TYR A 14 5.90 14.80 3.38
N GLU A 15 5.98 14.76 2.04
CA GLU A 15 5.42 15.82 1.21
C GLU A 15 3.91 15.90 1.45
N ASP A 16 3.48 17.05 1.97
CA ASP A 16 2.15 17.63 2.00
C ASP A 16 0.94 16.74 2.33
N ASP A 17 0.68 16.58 3.56
CA ASP A 17 -0.67 16.73 4.12
C ASP A 17 -0.63 16.43 5.62
N GLU A 18 -0.42 17.44 6.45
CA GLU A 18 -0.55 17.29 7.90
C GLU A 18 -1.90 16.69 8.30
N ASP A 19 -2.95 16.92 7.49
CA ASP A 19 -4.27 16.35 7.73
C ASP A 19 -4.34 14.84 7.44
N LYS A 20 -3.52 14.32 6.52
CA LYS A 20 -3.41 12.87 6.28
C LYS A 20 -2.62 12.15 7.35
N LEU A 21 -1.74 12.86 8.06
CA LEU A 21 -0.94 12.33 9.17
C LEU A 21 -1.67 12.43 10.52
N LYS A 22 -2.72 13.28 10.63
CA LYS A 22 -3.53 13.31 11.85
C LYS A 22 -4.15 11.93 12.05
N PRO A 23 -4.16 11.41 13.32
CA PRO A 23 -4.92 10.22 13.62
C PRO A 23 -6.32 10.45 13.07
N ALA A 24 -6.70 9.75 12.02
CA ALA A 24 -8.07 9.82 11.53
C ALA A 24 -8.92 9.57 12.78
N LYS A 25 -9.86 10.48 13.11
CA LYS A 25 -10.92 10.18 14.07
C LYS A 25 -11.60 8.96 13.47
N TYR A 26 -11.22 7.78 13.97
CA TYR A 26 -11.55 6.52 13.34
C TYR A 26 -13.06 6.42 13.22
N LYS A 27 -13.56 6.65 12.01
CA LYS A 27 -14.90 6.19 11.67
C LYS A 27 -14.96 4.72 12.05
N LYS A 28 -15.97 4.31 12.78
CA LYS A 28 -16.13 2.94 13.27
C LYS A 28 -15.88 1.97 12.12
N VAL A 29 -14.78 1.22 12.20
CA VAL A 29 -14.41 0.22 11.20
C VAL A 29 -15.40 -0.95 11.34
N LYS A 30 -16.18 -1.22 10.30
CA LYS A 30 -17.32 -2.15 10.36
C LYS A 30 -16.96 -3.56 9.90
N ILE A 31 -16.01 -3.68 8.94
CA ILE A 31 -15.68 -4.98 8.32
C ILE A 31 -14.57 -5.73 9.05
N PHE A 32 -13.80 -5.07 9.90
CA PHE A 32 -12.77 -5.68 10.70
C PHE A 32 -13.30 -6.01 12.10
N LYS A 33 -12.86 -7.14 12.66
CA LYS A 33 -13.20 -7.51 14.04
C LYS A 33 -12.59 -6.51 15.02
N SER A 34 -13.20 -6.34 16.19
CA SER A 34 -12.61 -5.59 17.30
C SER A 34 -11.23 -6.16 17.63
N GLY A 35 -10.28 -5.29 17.98
CA GLY A 35 -8.89 -5.67 18.25
C GLY A 35 -8.00 -5.75 17.00
N TRP A 36 -8.47 -5.29 15.84
CA TRP A 36 -7.64 -5.19 14.63
C TRP A 36 -6.39 -4.31 14.84
N ASP A 37 -6.48 -3.35 15.71
CA ASP A 37 -5.41 -2.43 16.12
C ASP A 37 -4.34 -3.08 17.02
N ASN A 38 -4.57 -4.31 17.48
CA ASN A 38 -3.62 -5.11 18.24
C ASN A 38 -2.91 -6.19 17.38
N ILE A 39 -3.14 -6.21 16.07
CA ILE A 39 -2.46 -7.15 15.17
C ILE A 39 -0.97 -6.77 15.12
N VAL A 40 -0.11 -7.75 15.40
CA VAL A 40 1.34 -7.55 15.31
C VAL A 40 1.78 -7.79 13.87
N LEU A 41 2.17 -6.71 13.17
CA LEU A 41 2.78 -6.80 11.85
C LEU A 41 4.31 -6.98 11.98
N PRO A 42 4.95 -7.66 11.01
CA PRO A 42 6.39 -7.69 10.93
C PRO A 42 6.97 -6.26 10.88
N LYS A 43 8.04 -6.03 11.61
CA LYS A 43 8.71 -4.73 11.56
C LYS A 43 9.44 -4.59 10.22
N PRO A 44 9.32 -3.44 9.55
CA PRO A 44 10.14 -3.18 8.37
C PRO A 44 11.63 -3.09 8.78
N PRO A 45 12.56 -3.35 7.87
CA PRO A 45 13.99 -3.24 8.15
C PRO A 45 14.33 -1.78 8.50
N THR A 46 15.26 -1.57 9.44
CA THR A 46 15.65 -0.20 9.78
C THR A 46 16.27 0.52 8.59
N PRO A 47 16.01 1.83 8.39
CA PRO A 47 16.52 2.58 7.23
C PRO A 47 18.03 2.64 7.09
N ASP A 48 18.80 2.23 8.11
CA ASP A 48 20.26 2.16 8.08
C ASP A 48 20.79 0.72 7.87
N SER A 49 19.89 -0.26 7.77
CA SER A 49 20.29 -1.65 7.61
C SER A 49 20.74 -2.00 6.19
N LYS A 50 21.56 -3.04 6.08
CA LYS A 50 21.93 -3.61 4.77
C LYS A 50 20.73 -4.12 4.00
N GLU A 51 19.72 -4.63 4.72
CA GLU A 51 18.48 -5.14 4.16
C GLU A 51 17.66 -4.02 3.53
N ALA A 52 17.45 -2.90 4.24
CA ALA A 52 16.74 -1.74 3.68
C ALA A 52 17.45 -1.18 2.44
N LYS A 53 18.80 -1.13 2.47
CA LYS A 53 19.60 -0.72 1.32
C LYS A 53 19.42 -1.68 0.15
N ALA A 54 19.44 -3.00 0.38
CA ALA A 54 19.26 -4.00 -0.67
C ALA A 54 17.87 -3.90 -1.30
N GLN A 55 16.82 -3.74 -0.48
CA GLN A 55 15.46 -3.51 -0.97
C GLN A 55 15.37 -2.23 -1.80
N MET A 56 16.00 -1.15 -1.35
CA MET A 56 16.03 0.11 -2.10
C MET A 56 16.75 -0.04 -3.44
N MET A 57 17.87 -0.75 -3.49
CA MET A 57 18.59 -0.97 -4.77
C MET A 57 17.76 -1.80 -5.75
N LYS A 58 17.00 -2.79 -5.26
CA LYS A 58 16.04 -3.53 -6.07
C LYS A 58 14.95 -2.61 -6.63
N THR A 59 14.35 -1.77 -5.78
CA THR A 59 13.35 -0.78 -6.23
C THR A 59 13.90 0.19 -7.27
N VAL A 60 15.16 0.66 -7.10
CA VAL A 60 15.83 1.52 -8.09
C VAL A 60 15.94 0.83 -9.45
N SER A 61 16.39 -0.44 -9.47
CA SER A 61 16.48 -1.20 -10.73
C SER A 61 15.10 -1.34 -11.38
N GLU A 62 14.09 -1.78 -10.62
CA GLU A 62 12.74 -2.00 -11.14
C GLU A 62 12.12 -0.71 -11.68
N VAL A 63 12.22 0.42 -10.95
CA VAL A 63 11.63 1.69 -11.36
C VAL A 63 12.37 2.35 -12.52
N ASN A 64 13.69 2.22 -12.59
CA ASN A 64 14.48 2.85 -13.65
C ASN A 64 14.34 2.13 -15.00
N ASP A 65 14.01 0.85 -14.98
CA ASP A 65 13.85 0.00 -16.17
C ASP A 65 12.39 -0.14 -16.65
N VAL A 66 11.45 0.55 -15.95
CA VAL A 66 10.01 0.50 -16.25
C VAL A 66 9.70 1.05 -17.64
N THR A 67 8.97 0.28 -18.42
CA THR A 67 8.43 0.66 -19.73
C THR A 67 7.27 1.65 -19.60
N ASP A 68 6.92 2.35 -20.68
CA ASP A 68 5.78 3.27 -20.66
C ASP A 68 4.44 2.55 -20.47
N GLN A 69 4.31 1.30 -20.92
CA GLN A 69 3.15 0.47 -20.66
C GLN A 69 3.03 0.15 -19.16
N GLU A 70 4.10 -0.31 -18.53
CA GLU A 70 4.12 -0.60 -17.08
C GLU A 70 3.83 0.65 -16.26
N LYS A 71 4.36 1.83 -16.66
CA LYS A 71 4.01 3.11 -16.00
C LYS A 71 2.51 3.38 -16.04
N GLN A 72 1.85 3.10 -17.18
CA GLN A 72 0.40 3.29 -17.28
C GLN A 72 -0.36 2.32 -16.38
N GLU A 73 0.10 1.08 -16.26
CA GLU A 73 -0.48 0.09 -15.35
C GLU A 73 -0.35 0.54 -13.88
N TYR A 74 0.82 1.06 -13.49
CA TYR A 74 1.02 1.63 -12.16
C TYR A 74 0.15 2.86 -11.89
N ILE A 75 -0.08 3.70 -12.89
CA ILE A 75 -0.99 4.85 -12.76
C ILE A 75 -2.44 4.38 -12.58
N ASN A 76 -2.85 3.33 -13.27
CA ASN A 76 -4.19 2.77 -13.15
C ASN A 76 -4.40 2.20 -11.74
N THR A 77 -3.45 1.41 -11.22
CA THR A 77 -3.52 0.86 -9.87
C THR A 77 -3.37 1.92 -8.77
N ASP A 78 -2.65 3.02 -9.01
CA ASP A 78 -2.59 4.15 -8.05
C ASP A 78 -3.93 4.89 -7.95
N LYS A 79 -4.69 4.97 -9.05
CA LYS A 79 -6.02 5.57 -9.07
C LYS A 79 -7.10 4.66 -8.50
N ASP A 80 -6.98 3.36 -8.71
CA ASP A 80 -7.94 2.33 -8.33
C ASP A 80 -7.20 1.13 -7.74
N ALA A 81 -7.21 1.03 -6.42
CA ALA A 81 -6.48 -0.03 -5.72
C ALA A 81 -6.94 -1.45 -6.09
N SER A 82 -8.17 -1.61 -6.58
CA SER A 82 -8.75 -2.89 -7.01
C SER A 82 -8.83 -3.07 -8.52
N TYR A 83 -8.10 -2.26 -9.30
CA TYR A 83 -8.15 -2.22 -10.77
C TYR A 83 -8.16 -3.62 -11.41
N TYR A 84 -7.15 -4.45 -11.16
CA TYR A 84 -7.07 -5.80 -11.75
C TYR A 84 -8.14 -6.77 -11.23
N ILE A 85 -8.69 -6.54 -10.04
CA ILE A 85 -9.80 -7.35 -9.53
C ILE A 85 -11.06 -7.05 -10.31
N LYS A 86 -11.35 -5.77 -10.59
CA LYS A 86 -12.50 -5.34 -11.37
C LYS A 86 -12.41 -5.87 -12.80
N GLU A 87 -11.26 -5.69 -13.47
CA GLU A 87 -11.02 -6.28 -14.80
C GLU A 87 -11.29 -7.78 -14.80
N TYR A 88 -10.76 -8.52 -13.81
CA TYR A 88 -10.99 -9.95 -13.72
C TYR A 88 -12.48 -10.31 -13.53
N LEU A 89 -13.22 -9.55 -12.71
CA LEU A 89 -14.64 -9.79 -12.49
C LEU A 89 -15.45 -9.53 -13.77
N ASP A 90 -15.13 -8.48 -14.52
CA ASP A 90 -15.74 -8.14 -15.80
C ASP A 90 -15.44 -9.20 -16.88
N ASP A 91 -14.18 -9.62 -17.02
CA ASP A 91 -13.74 -10.63 -17.99
C ASP A 91 -14.40 -12.00 -17.79
N HIS A 92 -14.94 -12.26 -16.61
CA HIS A 92 -15.58 -13.53 -16.25
C HIS A 92 -17.08 -13.41 -16.01
N ASP A 93 -17.71 -12.29 -16.40
CA ASP A 93 -19.12 -11.99 -16.20
C ASP A 93 -19.57 -12.19 -14.73
N LEU A 94 -18.71 -11.85 -13.76
CA LEU A 94 -18.99 -11.98 -12.34
C LEU A 94 -19.55 -10.66 -11.77
N GLU A 95 -20.80 -10.70 -11.35
CA GLU A 95 -21.49 -9.52 -10.83
C GLU A 95 -20.80 -8.93 -9.61
N TYR A 96 -20.46 -7.64 -9.67
CA TYR A 96 -20.01 -6.86 -8.53
C TYR A 96 -20.68 -5.48 -8.48
N LYS A 97 -20.51 -4.80 -7.36
CA LYS A 97 -21.00 -3.45 -7.16
C LYS A 97 -19.82 -2.55 -6.83
N GLU A 98 -19.66 -1.48 -7.60
CA GLU A 98 -18.59 -0.49 -7.42
C GLU A 98 -18.62 0.11 -6.00
N ASP A 99 -19.82 0.55 -5.56
CA ASP A 99 -20.02 1.11 -4.22
C ASP A 99 -19.64 0.15 -3.08
N MET A 100 -19.71 -1.16 -3.31
CA MET A 100 -19.27 -2.17 -2.33
C MET A 100 -17.75 -2.26 -2.30
N ILE A 101 -17.08 -2.19 -3.43
CA ILE A 101 -15.61 -2.17 -3.50
C ILE A 101 -15.09 -0.91 -2.80
N GLU A 102 -15.60 0.26 -3.18
CA GLU A 102 -15.26 1.54 -2.54
C GLU A 102 -15.50 1.50 -1.02
N PHE A 103 -16.62 0.96 -0.59
CA PHE A 103 -16.89 0.80 0.84
C PHE A 103 -15.85 -0.06 1.54
N ILE A 104 -15.44 -1.19 0.95
CA ILE A 104 -14.42 -2.09 1.52
C ILE A 104 -13.08 -1.36 1.61
N GLU A 105 -12.68 -0.66 0.55
CA GLU A 105 -11.44 0.11 0.49
C GLU A 105 -11.41 1.22 1.55
N ASP A 106 -12.50 1.97 1.68
CA ASP A 106 -12.67 3.00 2.70
C ASP A 106 -12.55 2.45 4.13
N GLN A 107 -13.06 1.23 4.37
CA GLN A 107 -12.90 0.57 5.66
C GLN A 107 -11.45 0.13 5.95
N CYS A 108 -10.64 -0.09 4.91
CA CYS A 108 -9.22 -0.39 5.07
C CYS A 108 -8.38 0.85 5.43
N VAL A 109 -8.78 2.04 5.00
CA VAL A 109 -8.02 3.29 5.19
C VAL A 109 -7.65 3.55 6.65
N PRO A 110 -8.57 3.51 7.64
CA PRO A 110 -8.22 3.72 9.04
C PRO A 110 -7.21 2.70 9.57
N VAL A 111 -7.36 1.43 9.15
CA VAL A 111 -6.46 0.33 9.56
C VAL A 111 -5.05 0.58 9.01
N VAL A 112 -4.95 0.86 7.71
CA VAL A 112 -3.66 1.15 7.05
C VAL A 112 -3.00 2.37 7.68
N ARG A 113 -3.74 3.46 7.91
CA ARG A 113 -3.22 4.68 8.53
C ARG A 113 -2.72 4.46 9.96
N HIS A 114 -3.43 3.65 10.76
CA HIS A 114 -2.98 3.30 12.10
C HIS A 114 -1.56 2.71 12.07
N TYR A 115 -1.35 1.70 11.24
CA TYR A 115 -0.03 1.04 11.13
C TYR A 115 1.02 1.90 10.43
N LYS A 116 0.64 2.70 9.43
CA LYS A 116 1.54 3.69 8.81
C LYS A 116 2.07 4.67 9.85
N ASN A 117 1.21 5.17 10.74
CA ASN A 117 1.62 6.08 11.81
C ASN A 117 2.49 5.37 12.86
N LEU A 118 2.19 4.10 13.16
CA LEU A 118 2.96 3.30 14.11
C LEU A 118 4.39 3.06 13.63
N PHE A 119 4.57 2.67 12.36
CA PHE A 119 5.89 2.36 11.80
C PHE A 119 6.60 3.59 11.26
N ASN A 120 5.86 4.58 10.74
CA ASN A 120 6.40 5.79 10.12
C ASN A 120 7.55 5.52 9.13
N TYR A 121 7.41 4.47 8.30
CA TYR A 121 8.49 3.99 7.45
C TYR A 121 8.66 4.88 6.21
N PRO A 122 9.91 5.29 5.87
CA PRO A 122 10.16 6.21 4.77
C PRO A 122 9.76 5.65 3.40
N ARG A 123 9.43 6.56 2.48
CA ARG A 123 9.18 6.23 1.09
C ARG A 123 10.48 5.97 0.32
N PRO A 124 10.42 5.21 -0.80
CA PRO A 124 11.60 4.96 -1.62
C PRO A 124 12.36 6.22 -2.03
N TYR A 125 11.69 7.33 -2.36
CA TYR A 125 12.36 8.57 -2.73
C TYR A 125 13.19 9.18 -1.57
N GLN A 126 12.73 9.05 -0.33
CA GLN A 126 13.46 9.51 0.86
C GLN A 126 14.67 8.62 1.15
N LEU A 127 14.52 7.31 0.92
CA LEU A 127 15.65 6.36 1.03
C LEU A 127 16.66 6.54 -0.10
N ALA A 128 16.20 6.85 -1.33
CA ALA A 128 17.08 7.15 -2.46
C ALA A 128 17.97 8.35 -2.17
N GLU A 129 17.40 9.43 -1.62
CA GLU A 129 18.15 10.61 -1.18
C GLU A 129 19.18 10.24 -0.10
N LYS A 130 18.74 9.51 0.93
CA LYS A 130 19.61 9.04 2.01
C LYS A 130 20.79 8.20 1.51
N TYR A 131 20.54 7.31 0.57
CA TYR A 131 21.58 6.43 0.01
C TYR A 131 22.35 7.03 -1.16
N LYS A 132 21.99 8.28 -1.56
CA LYS A 132 22.58 8.98 -2.71
C LYS A 132 22.50 8.16 -4.00
N VAL A 133 21.35 7.54 -4.25
CA VAL A 133 21.07 6.77 -5.47
C VAL A 133 20.02 7.50 -6.31
N GLN A 134 20.16 7.42 -7.64
CA GLN A 134 19.19 8.01 -8.55
C GLN A 134 17.95 7.12 -8.64
N LEU A 135 16.78 7.71 -8.42
CA LEU A 135 15.48 7.08 -8.60
C LEU A 135 14.65 7.88 -9.61
N ASN A 136 14.32 7.29 -10.75
CA ASN A 136 13.52 7.91 -11.80
C ASN A 136 12.03 7.90 -11.41
N ARG A 137 11.68 8.69 -10.41
CA ARG A 137 10.33 8.75 -9.85
C ARG A 137 9.35 9.33 -10.88
N PHE A 138 8.25 8.64 -11.10
CA PHE A 138 7.06 9.22 -11.72
C PHE A 138 6.04 9.59 -10.63
N LYS A 139 5.26 10.66 -10.92
CA LYS A 139 4.30 11.17 -9.93
C LYS A 139 3.09 10.25 -9.85
N THR A 140 2.77 9.83 -8.63
CA THR A 140 1.53 9.15 -8.27
C THR A 140 0.75 10.02 -7.29
N GLY A 141 -0.57 9.83 -7.21
CA GLY A 141 -1.44 10.65 -6.37
C GLY A 141 -1.37 10.32 -4.88
N THR A 142 -0.86 9.13 -4.52
CA THR A 142 -1.02 8.56 -3.18
C THR A 142 0.26 8.51 -2.33
N ALA A 143 1.40 8.94 -2.86
CA ALA A 143 2.72 8.80 -2.21
C ALA A 143 3.03 9.78 -1.07
N SER A 144 2.03 10.43 -0.47
CA SER A 144 2.18 11.47 0.57
C SER A 144 2.15 10.97 2.02
N THR A 145 2.02 9.66 2.25
CA THR A 145 1.99 9.04 3.59
C THR A 145 3.12 8.04 3.76
N PRO A 146 3.46 7.58 5.00
CA PRO A 146 4.46 6.52 5.20
C PRO A 146 4.25 5.33 4.28
N SER A 147 5.34 4.65 3.88
CA SER A 147 5.25 3.58 2.87
C SER A 147 4.66 2.27 3.41
N TYR A 148 4.86 1.96 4.69
CA TYR A 148 4.49 0.67 5.27
C TYR A 148 3.43 0.77 6.36
N PRO A 149 2.41 -0.10 6.34
CA PRO A 149 2.06 -1.02 5.26
C PRO A 149 1.49 -0.30 4.02
N SER A 150 1.55 -0.96 2.86
CA SER A 150 0.96 -0.41 1.63
C SER A 150 -0.57 -0.51 1.66
N GLY A 151 -1.26 0.60 1.34
CA GLY A 151 -2.71 0.61 1.12
C GLY A 151 -3.10 -0.23 -0.09
N HIS A 152 -2.37 -0.06 -1.20
CA HIS A 152 -2.55 -0.83 -2.44
C HIS A 152 -2.25 -2.32 -2.30
N THR A 153 -1.72 -2.77 -1.16
CA THR A 153 -1.66 -4.19 -0.80
C THR A 153 -2.88 -4.59 0.02
N VAL A 154 -3.20 -3.84 1.08
CA VAL A 154 -4.27 -4.23 2.01
C VAL A 154 -5.65 -4.20 1.37
N GLN A 155 -5.98 -3.13 0.65
CA GLN A 155 -7.29 -2.92 0.04
C GLN A 155 -7.66 -4.03 -0.94
N PRO A 156 -6.87 -4.33 -1.99
CA PRO A 156 -7.24 -5.37 -2.95
C PRO A 156 -7.28 -6.77 -2.32
N TYR A 157 -6.45 -7.06 -1.33
CA TYR A 157 -6.53 -8.34 -0.64
C TYR A 157 -7.83 -8.53 0.14
N VAL A 158 -8.37 -7.46 0.75
CA VAL A 158 -9.66 -7.51 1.44
C VAL A 158 -10.80 -7.66 0.43
N VAL A 159 -10.76 -6.93 -0.69
CA VAL A 159 -11.72 -7.05 -1.80
C VAL A 159 -11.68 -8.46 -2.41
N ALA A 160 -10.49 -8.98 -2.73
CA ALA A 160 -10.31 -10.34 -3.25
C ALA A 160 -10.84 -11.40 -2.29
N ASN A 161 -10.66 -11.22 -0.98
CA ASN A 161 -11.21 -12.13 0.01
C ASN A 161 -12.74 -12.08 0.09
N PHE A 162 -13.32 -10.89 -0.05
CA PHE A 162 -14.78 -10.70 -0.09
C PHE A 162 -15.39 -11.41 -1.30
N TYR A 163 -14.91 -11.09 -2.52
CA TYR A 163 -15.41 -11.70 -3.74
C TYR A 163 -15.03 -13.19 -3.87
N GLY A 164 -13.89 -13.59 -3.33
CA GLY A 164 -13.51 -15.01 -3.25
C GLY A 164 -14.43 -15.86 -2.36
N LYS A 165 -15.16 -15.25 -1.41
CA LYS A 165 -16.26 -15.92 -0.67
C LYS A 165 -17.54 -15.96 -1.49
N LYS A 166 -17.86 -14.91 -2.26
CA LYS A 166 -19.00 -14.87 -3.17
C LYS A 166 -18.81 -15.85 -4.35
N TYR A 167 -17.59 -15.97 -4.85
CA TYR A 167 -17.20 -16.78 -6.02
C TYR A 167 -16.07 -17.76 -5.67
N PRO A 168 -16.34 -18.86 -4.94
CA PRO A 168 -15.30 -19.76 -4.43
C PRO A 168 -14.40 -20.37 -5.50
N ALA A 169 -14.94 -20.66 -6.70
CA ALA A 169 -14.17 -21.18 -7.84
C ALA A 169 -13.10 -20.20 -8.34
N HIS A 170 -13.31 -18.89 -8.16
CA HIS A 170 -12.43 -17.81 -8.61
C HIS A 170 -11.47 -17.29 -7.52
N LYS A 171 -11.59 -17.81 -6.30
CA LYS A 171 -10.84 -17.31 -5.11
C LYS A 171 -9.33 -17.22 -5.34
N LYS A 172 -8.75 -18.25 -5.98
CA LYS A 172 -7.30 -18.27 -6.27
C LYS A 172 -6.90 -17.19 -7.24
N ASN A 173 -7.68 -17.01 -8.32
CA ASN A 173 -7.38 -16.02 -9.35
C ASN A 173 -7.58 -14.60 -8.83
N LEU A 174 -8.65 -14.33 -8.06
CA LEU A 174 -8.85 -13.04 -7.41
C LEU A 174 -7.68 -12.67 -6.49
N ARG A 175 -7.07 -13.66 -5.82
CA ARG A 175 -5.87 -13.42 -5.03
C ARG A 175 -4.67 -13.06 -5.88
N ILE A 176 -4.49 -13.70 -7.05
CA ILE A 176 -3.45 -13.34 -8.02
C ILE A 176 -3.66 -11.92 -8.54
N MET A 177 -4.91 -11.49 -8.74
CA MET A 177 -5.21 -10.11 -9.13
C MET A 177 -4.87 -9.12 -8.01
N ALA A 178 -5.13 -9.47 -6.75
CA ALA A 178 -4.69 -8.65 -5.62
C ALA A 178 -3.16 -8.57 -5.51
N ASP A 179 -2.43 -9.64 -5.82
CA ASP A 179 -0.96 -9.60 -5.92
C ASP A 179 -0.51 -8.61 -7.01
N LYS A 180 -1.15 -8.61 -8.18
CA LYS A 180 -0.86 -7.63 -9.25
C LYS A 180 -1.11 -6.19 -8.80
N CYS A 181 -2.24 -5.91 -8.14
CA CYS A 181 -2.51 -4.58 -7.59
C CYS A 181 -1.46 -4.12 -6.57
N ALA A 182 -0.88 -5.05 -5.82
CA ALA A 182 0.13 -4.74 -4.80
C ALA A 182 1.51 -4.38 -5.37
N TYR A 183 1.78 -4.73 -6.62
CA TYR A 183 3.03 -4.41 -7.33
C TYR A 183 2.99 -3.03 -8.02
N GLY A 184 1.84 -2.39 -8.10
CA GLY A 184 1.63 -1.07 -8.69
C GLY A 184 2.06 0.15 -7.87
#